data_262355148ddb90e82e2776af7e235d90
#
_entry.id   262355148ddb90e82e2776af7e235d90
#
_cell.length_a   1.000
_cell.length_b   1.000
_cell.length_c   1.000
_cell.angle_alpha   90.00
_cell.angle_beta   90.00
_cell.angle_gamma   90.00
#
_symmetry.space_group_name_H-M   'P 1'
#
loop_
_entity.id
_entity.type
_entity.pdbx_description
1 polymer ?
#
loop_
_entity_poly.entity_id
_entity_poly.type
_entity_poly.pdbx_seq_one_letter_code
_entity_poly.pdbx_strand_id
1 'polypeptide(L)'
;TGGDGVQVYDVEGGKPARLVKTIKTGLGAHAFRAAGDRRHVYVSNRVANTISKIDYQTFEVVKSFPAPAGPDCMDISPDGKTIMVASRWAKKLTVIDAEKGTIVRQVNVGKSPHGVWTLNHATRQ
;
A
#
# COMPACT_ATOMS: atom_id res chain seq x y z
N THR A 1 -14.02 0.70 -5.12
CA THR A 1 -13.47 1.46 -4.00
C THR A 1 -14.44 1.44 -2.83
N GLY A 2 -14.12 0.83 -1.73
CA GLY A 2 -14.98 0.74 -0.55
C GLY A 2 -14.98 -0.62 0.10
N GLY A 3 -14.17 -1.54 -0.39
CA GLY A 3 -13.99 -2.83 0.28
C GLY A 3 -13.08 -2.69 1.50
N ASP A 4 -13.27 -3.60 2.44
CA ASP A 4 -12.48 -3.66 3.68
C ASP A 4 -11.22 -4.49 3.52
N GLY A 5 -10.84 -4.79 2.28
CA GLY A 5 -9.72 -5.69 2.02
C GLY A 5 -9.43 -5.94 0.55
N VAL A 6 -8.67 -6.97 0.34
CA VAL A 6 -8.11 -7.40 -0.94
C VAL A 6 -8.66 -8.78 -1.30
N GLN A 7 -9.09 -8.93 -2.53
CA GLN A 7 -9.48 -10.23 -3.08
C GLN A 7 -8.33 -10.81 -3.90
N VAL A 8 -8.04 -12.08 -3.68
CA VAL A 8 -7.03 -12.85 -4.40
C VAL A 8 -7.74 -13.81 -5.34
N TYR A 9 -7.40 -13.75 -6.62
CA TYR A 9 -7.95 -14.62 -7.65
C TYR A 9 -6.85 -15.46 -8.27
N ASP A 10 -7.18 -16.73 -8.50
CA ASP A 10 -6.39 -17.61 -9.37
C ASP A 10 -6.81 -17.33 -10.82
N VAL A 11 -5.82 -17.10 -11.68
CA VAL A 11 -6.03 -16.80 -13.10
C VAL A 11 -5.22 -17.79 -13.93
N GLU A 12 -5.87 -18.88 -14.31
CA GLU A 12 -5.31 -19.82 -15.28
C GLU A 12 -5.69 -19.42 -16.71
N GLY A 13 -4.74 -19.48 -17.63
CA GLY A 13 -4.98 -19.12 -19.02
C GLY A 13 -6.17 -19.86 -19.63
N GLY A 14 -7.11 -19.09 -20.20
CA GLY A 14 -8.31 -19.64 -20.86
C GLY A 14 -9.45 -20.05 -19.93
N LYS A 15 -9.31 -19.89 -18.61
CA LYS A 15 -10.38 -20.17 -17.64
C LYS A 15 -10.86 -18.89 -16.95
N PRO A 16 -12.12 -18.84 -16.48
CA PRO A 16 -12.58 -17.76 -15.63
C PRO A 16 -11.76 -17.62 -14.35
N ALA A 17 -11.50 -16.38 -13.93
CA ALA A 17 -10.82 -16.11 -12.66
C ALA A 17 -11.62 -16.68 -11.48
N ARG A 18 -10.93 -17.36 -10.57
CA ARG A 18 -11.53 -18.02 -9.40
C ARG A 18 -11.06 -17.34 -8.11
N LEU A 19 -12.01 -16.88 -7.29
CA LEU A 19 -11.69 -16.31 -5.98
C LEU A 19 -11.05 -17.36 -5.08
N VAL A 20 -9.84 -17.08 -4.62
CA VAL A 20 -9.07 -17.95 -3.71
C VAL A 20 -9.23 -17.52 -2.26
N LYS A 21 -9.09 -16.22 -2.01
CA LYS A 21 -9.13 -15.67 -0.65
C LYS A 21 -9.54 -14.21 -0.65
N THR A 22 -10.20 -13.79 0.43
CA THR A 22 -10.38 -12.38 0.78
C THR A 22 -9.53 -12.06 2.01
N ILE A 23 -8.67 -11.04 1.91
CA ILE A 23 -7.78 -10.61 2.98
C ILE A 23 -8.33 -9.31 3.54
N LYS A 24 -8.70 -9.28 4.81
CA LYS A 24 -9.12 -8.05 5.48
C LYS A 24 -7.88 -7.19 5.77
N THR A 25 -7.88 -5.95 5.28
CA THR A 25 -6.76 -5.01 5.48
C THR A 25 -7.19 -3.79 6.28
N GLY A 26 -8.29 -3.19 5.91
CA GLY A 26 -8.86 -2.00 6.51
C GLY A 26 -9.80 -1.29 5.54
N LEU A 27 -10.62 -0.40 6.07
CA LEU A 27 -11.62 0.32 5.28
C LEU A 27 -10.98 1.13 4.15
N GLY A 28 -11.54 1.00 2.97
CA GLY A 28 -11.12 1.75 1.79
C GLY A 28 -9.78 1.28 1.22
N ALA A 29 -9.52 -0.03 1.18
CA ALA A 29 -8.38 -0.58 0.47
C ALA A 29 -8.34 -0.04 -0.97
N HIS A 30 -7.20 0.55 -1.36
CA HIS A 30 -7.17 1.40 -2.56
C HIS A 30 -5.99 1.13 -3.49
N ALA A 31 -4.77 1.32 -3.03
CA ALA A 31 -3.59 1.22 -3.88
C ALA A 31 -2.62 0.16 -3.37
N PHE A 32 -1.91 -0.45 -4.32
CA PHE A 32 -0.94 -1.50 -4.07
C PHE A 32 0.45 -1.07 -4.50
N ARG A 33 1.47 -1.53 -3.76
CA ARG A 33 2.85 -1.43 -4.19
C ARG A 33 3.66 -2.62 -3.68
N ALA A 34 4.39 -3.27 -4.58
CA ALA A 34 5.34 -4.32 -4.21
C ALA A 34 6.42 -3.78 -3.28
N ALA A 35 6.78 -4.55 -2.27
CA ALA A 35 7.82 -4.18 -1.32
C ALA A 35 9.25 -4.31 -1.90
N GLY A 36 9.40 -5.01 -3.02
CA GLY A 36 10.67 -5.24 -3.70
C GLY A 36 11.43 -6.48 -3.23
N ASP A 37 10.86 -7.23 -2.31
CA ASP A 37 11.46 -8.45 -1.72
C ASP A 37 10.91 -9.75 -2.30
N ARG A 38 10.06 -9.67 -3.34
CA ARG A 38 9.37 -10.82 -3.97
C ARG A 38 8.50 -11.64 -3.02
N ARG A 39 8.01 -11.01 -1.97
CA ARG A 39 7.18 -11.70 -0.97
C ARG A 39 6.06 -10.84 -0.42
N HIS A 40 6.25 -9.53 -0.36
CA HIS A 40 5.29 -8.65 0.28
C HIS A 40 4.77 -7.58 -0.68
N VAL A 41 3.55 -7.16 -0.40
CA VAL A 41 2.89 -6.02 -1.04
C VAL A 41 2.29 -5.12 0.03
N TYR A 42 2.41 -3.82 -0.19
CA TYR A 42 1.74 -2.82 0.65
C TYR A 42 0.39 -2.43 0.05
N VAL A 43 -0.58 -2.20 0.91
CA VAL A 43 -1.93 -1.74 0.55
C VAL A 43 -2.27 -0.52 1.38
N SER A 44 -2.63 0.59 0.72
CA SER A 44 -3.17 1.75 1.42
C SER A 44 -4.66 1.55 1.71
N ASN A 45 -5.07 1.80 2.95
CA ASN A 45 -6.45 1.77 3.39
C ASN A 45 -6.89 3.22 3.64
N ARG A 46 -7.47 3.82 2.60
CA ARG A 46 -7.71 5.27 2.56
C ARG A 46 -8.60 5.77 3.68
N VAL A 47 -9.67 5.05 3.98
CA VAL A 47 -10.64 5.43 5.02
C VAL A 47 -10.13 5.08 6.42
N ALA A 48 -9.46 3.94 6.56
CA ALA A 48 -8.87 3.52 7.84
C ALA A 48 -7.61 4.31 8.22
N ASN A 49 -7.03 5.10 7.30
CA ASN A 49 -5.78 5.84 7.52
C ASN A 49 -4.59 4.94 7.91
N THR A 50 -4.52 3.77 7.29
CA THR A 50 -3.45 2.79 7.54
C THR A 50 -2.82 2.31 6.25
N ILE A 51 -1.64 1.70 6.38
CA ILE A 51 -1.03 0.86 5.35
C ILE A 51 -0.88 -0.54 5.92
N SER A 52 -1.30 -1.54 5.17
CA SER A 52 -1.13 -2.95 5.50
C SER A 52 -0.04 -3.57 4.64
N LYS A 53 0.83 -4.36 5.25
CA LYS A 53 1.81 -5.20 4.58
C LYS A 53 1.27 -6.62 4.51
N ILE A 54 1.15 -7.16 3.31
CA ILE A 54 0.62 -8.50 3.06
C ILE A 54 1.75 -9.38 2.56
N ASP A 55 1.86 -10.58 3.13
CA ASP A 55 2.64 -11.68 2.57
C ASP A 55 1.79 -12.37 1.50
N TYR A 56 2.18 -12.28 0.23
CA TYR A 56 1.39 -12.88 -0.84
C TYR A 56 1.67 -14.38 -1.08
N GLN A 57 2.54 -15.00 -0.30
CA GLN A 57 2.69 -16.46 -0.27
C GLN A 57 1.69 -17.09 0.72
N THR A 58 1.47 -16.45 1.87
CA THR A 58 0.54 -16.92 2.91
C THR A 58 -0.83 -16.25 2.84
N PHE A 59 -0.96 -15.13 2.09
CA PHE A 59 -2.15 -14.29 2.02
C PHE A 59 -2.58 -13.72 3.38
N GLU A 60 -1.61 -13.33 4.19
CA GLU A 60 -1.84 -12.78 5.52
C GLU A 60 -1.29 -11.37 5.65
N VAL A 61 -1.99 -10.54 6.42
CA VAL A 61 -1.47 -9.24 6.85
C VAL A 61 -0.43 -9.48 7.93
N VAL A 62 0.82 -9.16 7.64
CA VAL A 62 1.94 -9.35 8.58
C VAL A 62 2.24 -8.09 9.38
N LYS A 63 1.79 -6.93 8.91
CA LYS A 63 1.98 -5.65 9.59
C LYS A 63 0.92 -4.65 9.13
N SER A 64 0.50 -3.79 10.04
CA SER A 64 -0.33 -2.63 9.75
C SER A 64 0.14 -1.45 10.59
N PHE A 65 0.15 -0.25 10.01
CA PHE A 65 0.63 0.95 10.70
C PHE A 65 -0.09 2.21 10.21
N PRO A 66 -0.11 3.28 11.04
CA PRO A 66 -0.79 4.52 10.69
C PRO A 66 -0.19 5.24 9.49
N ALA A 67 -1.04 5.80 8.65
CA ALA A 67 -0.67 6.66 7.52
C ALA A 67 -1.74 7.75 7.28
N PRO A 68 -2.01 8.65 8.26
CA PRO A 68 -3.05 9.66 8.12
C PRO A 68 -2.60 10.82 7.22
N ALA A 69 -3.54 11.54 6.64
CA ALA A 69 -4.92 11.20 6.46
C ALA A 69 -5.21 10.94 4.98
N GLY A 70 -5.97 9.88 4.74
CA GLY A 70 -6.33 9.46 3.39
C GLY A 70 -5.16 8.98 2.54
N PRO A 71 -4.42 7.93 2.97
CA PRO A 71 -3.32 7.41 2.18
C PRO A 71 -3.84 6.91 0.82
N ASP A 72 -3.24 7.42 -0.24
CA ASP A 72 -3.58 7.10 -1.62
C ASP A 72 -2.46 6.26 -2.27
N CYS A 73 -2.02 6.60 -3.46
CA CYS A 73 -0.92 5.89 -4.09
C CYS A 73 0.40 6.14 -3.39
N MET A 74 1.27 5.15 -3.43
CA MET A 74 2.56 5.17 -2.76
C MET A 74 3.67 4.66 -3.66
N ASP A 75 4.89 4.96 -3.29
CA ASP A 75 6.09 4.35 -3.84
C ASP A 75 7.05 3.91 -2.74
N ILE A 76 7.88 2.93 -3.05
CA ILE A 76 8.79 2.30 -2.10
C ILE A 76 10.22 2.53 -2.57
N SER A 77 11.11 2.89 -1.65
CA SER A 77 12.53 3.03 -1.97
C SER A 77 13.16 1.71 -2.43
N PRO A 78 14.24 1.74 -3.22
CA PRO A 78 14.88 0.53 -3.76
C PRO A 78 15.30 -0.48 -2.68
N ASP A 79 15.70 -0.01 -1.51
CA ASP A 79 16.09 -0.84 -0.36
C ASP A 79 14.88 -1.38 0.45
N GLY A 80 13.66 -0.98 0.08
CA GLY A 80 12.44 -1.38 0.78
C GLY A 80 12.21 -0.74 2.14
N LYS A 81 13.06 0.22 2.55
CA LYS A 81 13.04 0.79 3.91
C LYS A 81 12.17 2.03 4.06
N THR A 82 11.83 2.67 2.96
CA THR A 82 11.07 3.93 2.97
C THR A 82 9.82 3.82 2.10
N ILE A 83 8.70 4.21 2.65
CA ILE A 83 7.44 4.37 1.93
C ILE A 83 7.17 5.86 1.77
N MET A 84 6.86 6.28 0.56
CA MET A 84 6.35 7.61 0.26
C MET A 84 4.91 7.48 -0.19
N VAL A 85 3.99 8.07 0.53
CA VAL A 85 2.56 7.98 0.25
C VAL A 85 1.91 9.35 0.14
N ALA A 86 1.06 9.54 -0.87
CA ALA A 86 0.23 10.72 -1.00
C ALA A 86 -0.87 10.67 0.06
N SER A 87 -0.82 11.55 1.04
CA SER A 87 -1.86 11.70 2.06
C SER A 87 -2.88 12.72 1.58
N ARG A 88 -3.87 12.21 0.84
CA ARG A 88 -4.79 13.01 0.03
C ARG A 88 -5.58 14.02 0.84
N TRP A 89 -6.15 13.60 1.96
CA TRP A 89 -6.97 14.47 2.80
C TRP A 89 -6.16 15.41 3.68
N ALA A 90 -4.93 15.00 4.03
CA ALA A 90 -3.99 15.86 4.75
C ALA A 90 -3.26 16.86 3.85
N LYS A 91 -3.36 16.76 2.52
CA LYS A 91 -2.62 17.59 1.55
C LYS A 91 -1.11 17.48 1.75
N LYS A 92 -0.62 16.28 1.99
CA LYS A 92 0.79 16.02 2.32
C LYS A 92 1.34 14.85 1.52
N LEU A 93 2.65 14.89 1.31
CA LEU A 93 3.45 13.71 1.06
C LEU A 93 3.95 13.20 2.41
N THR A 94 3.64 11.96 2.74
CA THR A 94 4.06 11.33 3.98
C THR A 94 5.18 10.34 3.70
N VAL A 95 6.26 10.46 4.45
CA VAL A 95 7.42 9.57 4.39
C VAL A 95 7.42 8.70 5.64
N ILE A 96 7.46 7.39 5.45
CA ILE A 96 7.32 6.40 6.50
C ILE A 96 8.53 5.49 6.52
N ASP A 97 9.05 5.20 7.71
CA ASP A 97 10.00 4.12 7.94
C ASP A 97 9.24 2.78 7.87
N ALA A 98 9.50 1.99 6.83
CA ALA A 98 8.77 0.75 6.58
C ALA A 98 9.09 -0.35 7.60
N GLU A 99 10.28 -0.33 8.22
CA GLU A 99 10.67 -1.30 9.24
C GLU A 99 9.98 -1.01 10.57
N LYS A 100 9.99 0.25 11.00
CA LYS A 100 9.36 0.68 12.26
C LYS A 100 7.86 0.91 12.13
N GLY A 101 7.36 1.21 10.92
CA GLY A 101 5.97 1.61 10.69
C GLY A 101 5.66 3.00 11.24
N THR A 102 6.65 3.90 11.32
CA THR A 102 6.53 5.23 11.87
C THR A 102 6.67 6.31 10.82
N ILE A 103 5.93 7.41 10.99
CA ILE A 103 6.04 8.59 10.14
C ILE A 103 7.37 9.30 10.48
N VAL A 104 8.21 9.45 9.46
CA VAL A 104 9.49 10.16 9.56
C VAL A 104 9.30 11.64 9.25
N ARG A 105 8.49 11.95 8.23
CA ARG A 105 8.30 13.30 7.74
C ARG A 105 6.98 13.44 6.99
N GLN A 106 6.38 14.62 7.08
CA GLN A 106 5.27 15.03 6.22
C GLN A 106 5.60 16.37 5.57
N VAL A 107 5.44 16.43 4.26
CA VAL A 107 5.70 17.65 3.46
C VAL A 107 4.37 18.16 2.92
N ASN A 108 4.11 19.45 3.09
CA ASN A 108 2.92 20.08 2.52
C ASN A 108 3.01 20.08 0.98
N VAL A 109 1.93 19.69 0.35
CA VAL A 109 1.78 19.68 -1.10
C VAL A 109 0.45 20.31 -1.50
N GLY A 110 0.17 20.37 -2.79
CA GLY A 110 -1.10 20.91 -3.29
C GLY A 110 -2.32 20.12 -2.84
N LYS A 111 -3.49 20.61 -3.23
CA LYS A 111 -4.77 19.97 -2.90
C LYS A 111 -4.88 18.59 -3.56
N SER A 112 -5.44 17.64 -2.81
CA SER A 112 -5.80 16.31 -3.30
C SER A 112 -4.66 15.57 -4.01
N PRO A 113 -3.47 15.43 -3.41
CA PRO A 113 -2.39 14.65 -3.99
C PRO A 113 -2.86 13.21 -4.18
N HIS A 114 -2.52 12.61 -5.32
CA HIS A 114 -2.97 11.27 -5.67
C HIS A 114 -1.79 10.31 -5.83
N GLY A 115 -0.89 10.59 -6.78
CA GLY A 115 0.19 9.69 -7.15
C GLY A 115 1.53 10.09 -6.57
N VAL A 116 2.37 9.10 -6.32
CA VAL A 116 3.80 9.25 -6.05
C VAL A 116 4.55 8.33 -6.98
N TRP A 117 5.60 8.86 -7.60
CA TRP A 117 6.51 8.07 -8.40
C TRP A 117 7.93 8.59 -8.20
N THR A 118 8.86 7.67 -7.99
CA THR A 118 10.28 7.99 -7.82
C THR A 118 11.10 7.34 -8.93
N LEU A 119 12.18 8.01 -9.35
CA LEU A 119 13.02 7.50 -10.42
C LEU A 119 13.64 6.15 -10.05
N ASN A 120 14.11 6.03 -8.81
CA ASN A 120 14.62 4.79 -8.24
C ASN A 120 13.62 4.27 -7.22
N HIS A 121 12.96 3.19 -7.54
CA HIS A 121 11.97 2.56 -6.66
C HIS A 121 12.22 1.05 -6.53
N ALA A 122 11.62 0.43 -5.54
CA ALA A 122 11.66 -1.02 -5.34
C ALA A 122 11.13 -1.75 -6.59
N THR A 123 11.71 -2.90 -6.88
CA THR A 123 11.24 -3.72 -8.00
C THR A 123 9.77 -4.11 -7.80
N ARG A 124 9.05 -4.21 -8.90
CA ARG A 124 7.61 -4.52 -8.90
C ARG A 124 7.32 -6.01 -9.17
N GLN A 125 8.37 -6.79 -9.07
CA GLN A 125 8.30 -8.24 -9.23
C GLN A 125 8.13 -8.95 -7.89
#